data_a2b396a47c0d61852c91ac0ec7c65db0
#
_entry.id   a2b396a47c0d61852c91ac0ec7c65db0
#
_cell.length_a   1.000
_cell.length_b   1.000
_cell.length_c   1.000
_cell.angle_alpha   90.00
_cell.angle_beta   90.00
_cell.angle_gamma   90.00
#
_symmetry.space_group_name_H-M   'P 1'
#
loop_
_entity.id
_entity.type
_entity.pdbx_description
1 polymer ?
#
loop_
_entity_poly.entity_id
_entity_poly.type
_entity_poly.pdbx_seq_one_letter_code
_entity_poly.pdbx_strand_id
1 'polypeptide(L)'
;MSAANPSILSHVSIGTNQFDQAVAFYDQVLATLGCKRILAHPGAVAWGREYPEFWVQKPINGQPASIGNGIHFGFVAPDKASVQAFYAAALEAGASADGPPGPRPDYGEPYYGCFVRDLDGHKIEATYWDMAQVYELYTEPHNH
;
A
#
# COMPACT_ATOMS: atom_id res chain seq x y z
N MET A 1 -12.22 -22.05 -11.91
CA MET A 1 -12.85 -20.84 -12.43
C MET A 1 -12.81 -19.75 -11.39
N SER A 2 -12.31 -18.63 -11.74
CA SER A 2 -12.23 -17.52 -10.80
C SER A 2 -13.59 -16.86 -10.65
N ALA A 3 -13.98 -16.57 -9.41
CA ALA A 3 -15.13 -15.73 -9.15
C ALA A 3 -14.82 -14.30 -9.61
N ALA A 4 -15.87 -13.52 -9.86
CA ALA A 4 -15.69 -12.10 -10.14
C ALA A 4 -14.99 -11.44 -8.97
N ASN A 5 -14.03 -10.57 -9.25
CA ASN A 5 -13.34 -9.82 -8.22
C ASN A 5 -14.31 -8.82 -7.58
N PRO A 6 -14.57 -8.91 -6.28
CA PRO A 6 -15.48 -7.97 -5.61
C PRO A 6 -14.88 -6.58 -5.42
N SER A 7 -13.57 -6.42 -5.57
CA SER A 7 -12.91 -5.12 -5.45
C SER A 7 -13.28 -4.24 -6.64
N ILE A 8 -13.50 -2.95 -6.38
CA ILE A 8 -13.77 -1.97 -7.44
C ILE A 8 -12.51 -1.27 -7.94
N LEU A 9 -11.38 -1.43 -7.24
CA LEU A 9 -10.14 -0.79 -7.63
C LEU A 9 -9.35 -1.73 -8.54
N SER A 10 -9.05 -1.25 -9.76
CA SER A 10 -8.12 -1.92 -10.66
C SER A 10 -6.69 -1.56 -10.29
N HIS A 11 -6.41 -0.27 -10.22
CA HIS A 11 -5.06 0.21 -9.93
C HIS A 11 -5.11 1.65 -9.44
N VAL A 12 -4.00 2.06 -8.82
CA VAL A 12 -3.75 3.44 -8.43
C VAL A 12 -2.34 3.81 -8.90
N SER A 13 -2.07 5.10 -9.04
CA SER A 13 -0.74 5.57 -9.40
C SER A 13 -0.36 6.79 -8.59
N ILE A 14 0.94 6.92 -8.33
CA ILE A 14 1.53 8.09 -7.69
C ILE A 14 2.64 8.63 -8.56
N GLY A 15 2.89 9.93 -8.46
CA GLY A 15 4.01 10.57 -9.10
C GLY A 15 5.25 10.58 -8.22
N THR A 16 6.42 10.63 -8.84
CA THR A 16 7.69 10.76 -8.12
C THR A 16 8.58 11.78 -8.80
N ASN A 17 9.38 12.48 -7.98
CA ASN A 17 10.42 13.39 -8.45
C ASN A 17 11.80 12.73 -8.45
N GLN A 18 11.87 11.42 -8.14
CA GLN A 18 13.11 10.66 -8.05
C GLN A 18 12.82 9.21 -8.45
N PHE A 19 12.58 9.01 -9.72
CA PHE A 19 12.02 7.77 -10.25
C PHE A 19 12.84 6.53 -9.88
N ASP A 20 14.16 6.57 -10.13
CA ASP A 20 15.00 5.38 -9.88
C ASP A 20 15.04 5.01 -8.40
N GLN A 21 15.14 6.01 -7.53
CA GLN A 21 15.14 5.80 -6.09
C GLN A 21 13.78 5.29 -5.61
N ALA A 22 12.71 5.85 -6.13
CA ALA A 22 11.35 5.42 -5.78
C ALA A 22 11.10 3.97 -6.20
N VAL A 23 11.55 3.58 -7.39
CA VAL A 23 11.42 2.21 -7.87
C VAL A 23 12.19 1.25 -6.97
N ALA A 24 13.43 1.57 -6.61
CA ALA A 24 14.23 0.75 -5.70
C ALA A 24 13.57 0.63 -4.32
N PHE A 25 12.98 1.73 -3.83
CA PHE A 25 12.24 1.76 -2.56
C PHE A 25 11.07 0.76 -2.60
N TYR A 26 10.22 0.85 -3.60
CA TYR A 26 9.03 -0.01 -3.69
C TYR A 26 9.36 -1.45 -3.99
N ASP A 27 10.46 -1.74 -4.70
CA ASP A 27 10.93 -3.12 -4.86
C ASP A 27 11.18 -3.79 -3.51
N GLN A 28 11.83 -3.09 -2.59
CA GLN A 28 12.15 -3.63 -1.26
C GLN A 28 10.93 -3.70 -0.37
N VAL A 29 10.15 -2.62 -0.34
CA VAL A 29 9.05 -2.46 0.62
C VAL A 29 7.88 -3.37 0.25
N LEU A 30 7.49 -3.39 -1.01
CA LEU A 30 6.36 -4.21 -1.46
C LEU A 30 6.68 -5.70 -1.51
N ALA A 31 7.96 -6.08 -1.60
CA ALA A 31 8.36 -7.48 -1.50
C ALA A 31 7.96 -8.09 -0.16
N THR A 32 7.92 -7.31 0.91
CA THR A 32 7.49 -7.79 2.24
C THR A 32 6.03 -8.22 2.26
N LEU A 33 5.24 -7.75 1.31
CA LEU A 33 3.83 -8.11 1.16
C LEU A 33 3.61 -9.17 0.06
N GLY A 34 4.69 -9.75 -0.47
CA GLY A 34 4.61 -10.72 -1.55
C GLY A 34 4.38 -10.12 -2.92
N CYS A 35 4.63 -8.82 -3.09
CA CYS A 35 4.47 -8.15 -4.38
C CYS A 35 5.77 -8.12 -5.16
N LYS A 36 5.63 -8.06 -6.48
CA LYS A 36 6.75 -7.96 -7.43
C LYS A 36 6.39 -6.98 -8.53
N ARG A 37 7.38 -6.57 -9.31
CA ARG A 37 7.10 -5.79 -10.53
C ARG A 37 6.28 -6.66 -11.48
N ILE A 38 5.15 -6.14 -11.92
CA ILE A 38 4.32 -6.79 -12.94
C ILE A 38 4.60 -6.19 -14.30
N LEU A 39 4.73 -4.86 -14.36
CA LEU A 39 5.06 -4.14 -15.59
C LEU A 39 6.13 -3.11 -15.29
N ALA A 40 7.06 -2.95 -16.23
CA ALA A 40 8.12 -1.95 -16.14
C ALA A 40 8.29 -1.29 -17.50
N HIS A 41 7.95 0.00 -17.56
CA HIS A 41 8.13 0.84 -18.72
C HIS A 41 9.07 1.99 -18.37
N PRO A 42 9.71 2.64 -19.36
CA PRO A 42 10.46 3.85 -19.10
C PRO A 42 9.55 4.89 -18.41
N GLY A 43 9.90 5.27 -17.17
CA GLY A 43 9.15 6.28 -16.43
C GLY A 43 7.87 5.81 -15.75
N ALA A 44 7.55 4.51 -15.78
CA ALA A 44 6.36 3.98 -15.10
C ALA A 44 6.55 2.49 -14.77
N VAL A 45 6.48 2.15 -13.49
CA VAL A 45 6.63 0.77 -13.02
C VAL A 45 5.43 0.46 -12.13
N ALA A 46 4.93 -0.79 -12.23
CA ALA A 46 3.80 -1.24 -11.44
C ALA A 46 4.11 -2.54 -10.72
N TRP A 47 3.60 -2.63 -9.50
CA TRP A 47 3.74 -3.79 -8.63
C TRP A 47 2.38 -4.40 -8.29
N GLY A 48 2.41 -5.66 -7.94
CA GLY A 48 1.28 -6.40 -7.44
C GLY A 48 1.67 -7.84 -7.18
N ARG A 49 0.73 -8.66 -6.70
CA ARG A 49 0.94 -10.09 -6.56
C ARG A 49 0.70 -10.82 -7.89
N GLU A 50 -0.37 -10.44 -8.61
CA GLU A 50 -0.73 -11.00 -9.91
C GLU A 50 -0.96 -9.92 -10.95
N TYR A 51 -1.52 -8.79 -10.56
CA TYR A 51 -1.90 -7.70 -11.46
C TYR A 51 -1.16 -6.43 -11.12
N PRO A 52 -1.00 -5.50 -12.09
CA PRO A 52 -0.32 -4.21 -11.85
C PRO A 52 -1.27 -3.24 -11.12
N GLU A 53 -1.29 -3.33 -9.80
CA GLU A 53 -2.25 -2.60 -8.99
C GLU A 53 -1.71 -1.27 -8.45
N PHE A 54 -0.40 -1.14 -8.28
CA PHE A 54 0.21 0.08 -7.74
C PHE A 54 1.31 0.55 -8.67
N TRP A 55 1.13 1.76 -9.22
CA TRP A 55 2.05 2.36 -10.18
C TRP A 55 2.83 3.51 -9.57
N VAL A 56 4.12 3.58 -9.89
CA VAL A 56 4.97 4.75 -9.63
C VAL A 56 5.44 5.27 -10.98
N GLN A 57 5.27 6.57 -11.21
CA GLN A 57 5.54 7.14 -12.53
C GLN A 57 6.05 8.58 -12.45
N LYS A 58 6.74 8.99 -13.50
CA LYS A 58 6.96 10.40 -13.74
C LYS A 58 5.64 11.03 -14.15
N PRO A 59 5.25 12.20 -13.59
CA PRO A 59 4.00 12.84 -14.01
C PRO A 59 3.97 13.07 -15.53
N ILE A 60 2.84 12.71 -16.15
CA ILE A 60 2.72 12.74 -17.62
C ILE A 60 2.86 14.13 -18.21
N ASN A 61 2.54 15.17 -17.41
CA ASN A 61 2.64 16.56 -17.86
C ASN A 61 4.04 17.16 -17.71
N GLY A 62 5.02 16.37 -17.22
CA GLY A 62 6.38 16.82 -17.03
C GLY A 62 6.59 17.78 -15.87
N GLN A 63 5.55 18.10 -15.11
CA GLN A 63 5.66 18.96 -13.92
C GLN A 63 6.07 18.15 -12.71
N PRO A 64 6.58 18.80 -11.64
CA PRO A 64 6.92 18.08 -10.41
C PRO A 64 5.72 17.34 -9.82
N ALA A 65 5.98 16.16 -9.28
CA ALA A 65 4.96 15.39 -8.58
C ALA A 65 4.57 16.07 -7.27
N SER A 66 3.30 15.92 -6.89
CA SER A 66 2.79 16.34 -5.59
C SER A 66 2.24 15.13 -4.83
N ILE A 67 2.12 15.28 -3.51
CA ILE A 67 1.68 14.16 -2.65
C ILE A 67 0.17 14.14 -2.40
N GLY A 68 -0.52 15.24 -2.63
CA GLY A 68 -1.93 15.34 -2.32
C GLY A 68 -2.22 15.35 -0.82
N ASN A 69 -2.76 16.44 -0.30
CA ASN A 69 -3.13 16.52 1.11
C ASN A 69 -4.42 15.72 1.35
N GLY A 70 -4.36 14.76 2.29
CA GLY A 70 -5.51 13.90 2.60
C GLY A 70 -5.54 12.59 1.83
N ILE A 71 -4.53 12.31 0.99
CA ILE A 71 -4.45 11.06 0.22
C ILE A 71 -3.50 10.09 0.91
N HIS A 72 -3.91 8.82 0.99
CA HIS A 72 -3.00 7.74 1.35
C HIS A 72 -3.49 6.44 0.72
N PHE A 73 -2.60 5.46 0.63
CA PHE A 73 -2.92 4.16 0.06
C PHE A 73 -2.61 3.07 1.08
N GLY A 74 -3.58 2.17 1.30
CA GLY A 74 -3.41 1.03 2.18
C GLY A 74 -3.18 -0.24 1.37
N PHE A 75 -2.07 -0.92 1.64
CA PHE A 75 -1.74 -2.21 1.03
C PHE A 75 -2.19 -3.33 1.96
N VAL A 76 -2.77 -4.38 1.37
CA VAL A 76 -3.19 -5.55 2.14
C VAL A 76 -1.98 -6.39 2.50
N ALA A 77 -1.78 -6.60 3.80
CA ALA A 77 -0.77 -7.51 4.32
C ALA A 77 -1.42 -8.85 4.69
N PRO A 78 -0.78 -9.99 4.40
CA PRO A 78 -1.35 -11.30 4.71
C PRO A 78 -1.39 -11.63 6.20
N ASP A 79 -0.55 -10.97 7.01
CA ASP A 79 -0.46 -11.22 8.44
C ASP A 79 0.22 -10.04 9.14
N LYS A 80 0.22 -10.09 10.48
CA LYS A 80 0.85 -9.03 11.28
C LYS A 80 2.36 -8.97 11.09
N ALA A 81 3.01 -10.10 10.89
CA ALA A 81 4.46 -10.14 10.66
C ALA A 81 4.84 -9.39 9.39
N SER A 82 4.02 -9.48 8.34
CA SER A 82 4.24 -8.74 7.10
C SER A 82 4.08 -7.24 7.27
N VAL A 83 3.15 -6.80 8.13
CA VAL A 83 3.01 -5.38 8.48
C VAL A 83 4.29 -4.88 9.15
N GLN A 84 4.83 -5.65 10.09
CA GLN A 84 6.07 -5.31 10.79
C GLN A 84 7.26 -5.27 9.82
N ALA A 85 7.36 -6.25 8.92
CA ALA A 85 8.41 -6.31 7.91
C ALA A 85 8.34 -5.13 6.93
N PHE A 86 7.13 -4.76 6.52
CA PHE A 86 6.89 -3.61 5.67
C PHE A 86 7.44 -2.33 6.32
N TYR A 87 7.08 -2.10 7.58
CA TYR A 87 7.52 -0.92 8.31
C TYR A 87 9.04 -0.86 8.42
N ALA A 88 9.67 -1.96 8.82
CA ALA A 88 11.12 -2.03 8.97
C ALA A 88 11.84 -1.80 7.64
N ALA A 89 11.38 -2.45 6.56
CA ALA A 89 11.96 -2.27 5.23
C ALA A 89 11.81 -0.86 4.72
N ALA A 90 10.65 -0.22 4.96
CA ALA A 90 10.39 1.14 4.54
C ALA A 90 11.34 2.12 5.22
N LEU A 91 11.52 2.02 6.54
CA LEU A 91 12.44 2.90 7.27
C LEU A 91 13.88 2.68 6.84
N GLU A 92 14.28 1.42 6.62
CA GLU A 92 15.63 1.09 6.14
C GLU A 92 15.88 1.69 4.74
N ALA A 93 14.85 1.72 3.90
CA ALA A 93 14.94 2.26 2.55
C ALA A 93 14.78 3.78 2.48
N GLY A 94 14.62 4.46 3.62
CA GLY A 94 14.61 5.92 3.68
C GLY A 94 13.27 6.58 3.95
N ALA A 95 12.22 5.81 4.20
CA ALA A 95 10.91 6.36 4.54
C ALA A 95 10.93 7.05 5.91
N SER A 96 9.98 7.97 6.10
CA SER A 96 9.74 8.58 7.40
C SER A 96 8.62 7.84 8.12
N ALA A 97 8.79 7.61 9.44
CA ALA A 97 7.76 7.00 10.25
C ALA A 97 6.54 7.91 10.38
N ASP A 98 5.35 7.31 10.28
CA ASP A 98 4.08 8.05 10.43
C ASP A 98 3.05 7.25 11.23
N GLY A 99 3.45 6.19 11.91
CA GLY A 99 2.63 5.37 12.79
C GLY A 99 3.18 3.95 12.85
N PRO A 100 3.73 3.52 14.00
CA PRO A 100 4.35 2.19 14.10
C PRO A 100 3.32 1.05 13.96
N PRO A 101 3.77 -0.18 13.66
CA PRO A 101 2.89 -1.33 13.59
C PRO A 101 2.11 -1.53 14.89
N GLY A 102 0.81 -1.75 14.76
CA GLY A 102 -0.06 -1.97 15.91
C GLY A 102 -1.53 -1.87 15.57
N PRO A 103 -2.38 -2.15 16.54
CA PRO A 103 -3.81 -1.94 16.40
C PRO A 103 -4.13 -0.45 16.39
N ARG A 104 -5.28 -0.10 15.80
CA ARG A 104 -5.84 1.25 15.85
C ARG A 104 -7.27 1.12 16.34
N PRO A 105 -7.53 1.45 17.62
CA PRO A 105 -8.88 1.25 18.19
C PRO A 105 -9.99 1.94 17.40
N ASP A 106 -9.69 3.10 16.80
CA ASP A 106 -10.68 3.84 16.00
C ASP A 106 -11.08 3.11 14.72
N TYR A 107 -10.28 2.15 14.26
CA TYR A 107 -10.55 1.38 13.03
C TYR A 107 -11.18 0.01 13.35
N GLY A 108 -11.36 -0.33 14.63
CA GLY A 108 -11.92 -1.59 15.08
C GLY A 108 -10.89 -2.65 15.41
N GLU A 109 -11.30 -3.67 16.14
CA GLU A 109 -10.41 -4.73 16.61
C GLU A 109 -9.76 -5.59 15.51
N PRO A 110 -10.42 -5.86 14.37
CA PRO A 110 -9.76 -6.67 13.33
C PRO A 110 -8.57 -5.99 12.67
N TYR A 111 -8.39 -4.70 12.86
CA TYR A 111 -7.36 -3.92 12.19
C TYR A 111 -6.00 -4.03 12.91
N TYR A 112 -4.94 -4.18 12.11
CA TYR A 112 -3.55 -4.04 12.55
C TYR A 112 -2.77 -3.44 11.39
N GLY A 113 -2.05 -2.34 11.61
CA GLY A 113 -1.37 -1.68 10.50
C GLY A 113 -0.27 -0.73 10.93
N CYS A 114 0.39 -0.16 9.92
CA CYS A 114 1.42 0.85 10.10
C CYS A 114 1.33 1.88 8.99
N PHE A 115 1.91 3.06 9.24
CA PHE A 115 1.95 4.17 8.30
C PHE A 115 3.37 4.68 8.16
N VAL A 116 3.78 4.95 6.93
CA VAL A 116 5.05 5.61 6.63
C VAL A 116 4.83 6.64 5.52
N ARG A 117 5.77 7.57 5.39
CA ARG A 117 5.87 8.45 4.22
C ARG A 117 7.01 7.95 3.34
N ASP A 118 6.75 7.78 2.04
CA ASP A 118 7.79 7.33 1.12
C ASP A 118 8.81 8.46 0.84
N LEU A 119 9.72 8.21 -0.10
CA LEU A 119 10.80 9.16 -0.39
C LEU A 119 10.30 10.51 -0.91
N ASP A 120 9.15 10.55 -1.56
CA ASP A 120 8.51 11.78 -2.03
C ASP A 120 7.55 12.39 -1.01
N GLY A 121 7.26 11.66 0.07
CA GLY A 121 6.33 12.10 1.11
C GLY A 121 4.92 11.55 0.98
N HIS A 122 4.66 10.64 0.04
CA HIS A 122 3.35 9.99 -0.05
C HIS A 122 3.08 9.15 1.18
N LYS A 123 1.88 9.23 1.70
CA LYS A 123 1.47 8.42 2.84
C LYS A 123 1.02 7.05 2.36
N ILE A 124 1.67 6.02 2.85
CA ILE A 124 1.34 4.63 2.54
C ILE A 124 1.18 3.84 3.83
N GLU A 125 0.35 2.81 3.76
CA GLU A 125 -0.06 2.00 4.90
C GLU A 125 0.04 0.53 4.51
N ALA A 126 0.52 -0.31 5.42
CA ALA A 126 0.31 -1.75 5.33
C ALA A 126 -0.73 -2.12 6.38
N THR A 127 -1.75 -2.86 5.97
CA THR A 127 -2.88 -3.17 6.84
C THR A 127 -3.23 -4.65 6.78
N TYR A 128 -3.34 -5.24 7.94
CA TYR A 128 -3.84 -6.60 8.09
C TYR A 128 -5.20 -6.52 8.80
N TRP A 129 -6.19 -7.20 8.21
CA TRP A 129 -7.52 -7.33 8.79
C TRP A 129 -7.77 -8.78 9.12
N ASP A 130 -8.19 -9.06 10.35
CA ASP A 130 -8.66 -10.40 10.69
C ASP A 130 -9.96 -10.66 9.93
N MET A 131 -9.87 -11.45 8.87
CA MET A 131 -10.99 -11.63 7.94
C MET A 131 -12.19 -12.32 8.58
N ALA A 132 -11.99 -13.15 9.61
CA ALA A 132 -13.10 -13.74 10.34
C ALA A 132 -13.94 -12.66 11.03
N GLN A 133 -13.27 -11.69 11.69
CA GLN A 133 -13.95 -10.57 12.33
C GLN A 133 -14.53 -9.58 11.32
N VAL A 134 -13.81 -9.33 10.22
CA VAL A 134 -14.31 -8.47 9.13
C VAL A 134 -15.57 -9.06 8.52
N TYR A 135 -15.58 -10.37 8.28
CA TYR A 135 -16.76 -11.05 7.75
C TYR A 135 -17.98 -10.82 8.64
N GLU A 136 -17.82 -10.96 9.95
CA GLU A 136 -18.91 -10.73 10.90
C GLU A 136 -19.43 -9.29 10.81
N LEU A 137 -18.54 -8.31 10.66
CA LEU A 137 -18.93 -6.89 10.56
C LEU A 137 -19.77 -6.58 9.34
N TYR A 138 -19.51 -7.25 8.21
CA TYR A 138 -20.13 -6.89 6.94
C TYR A 138 -21.26 -7.83 6.52
N THR A 139 -21.38 -8.99 7.14
CA THR A 139 -22.41 -9.98 6.78
C THR A 139 -23.53 -10.09 7.80
N GLU A 140 -23.29 -9.67 9.05
CA GLU A 140 -24.32 -9.64 10.06
C GLU A 140 -25.36 -8.55 9.73
N PRO A 141 -26.65 -8.84 9.93
CA PRO A 141 -27.67 -7.81 9.78
C PRO A 141 -27.44 -6.72 10.82
N HIS A 142 -27.28 -5.49 10.37
CA HIS A 142 -27.19 -4.36 11.26
C HIS A 142 -28.62 -3.92 11.61
N ASN A 143 -28.99 -4.08 12.87
CA ASN A 143 -30.26 -3.57 13.37
C ASN A 143 -30.06 -2.08 13.67
N HIS A 144 -30.52 -1.27 12.80
CA HIS A 144 -30.49 0.18 12.96
C HIS A 144 -31.83 0.71 13.45
#